data_589bbcceec8dbc6898d6a089b38e8564
#
_entry.id   589bbcceec8dbc6898d6a089b38e8564
#
_cell.length_a   1.000
_cell.length_b   1.000
_cell.length_c   1.000
_cell.angle_alpha   90.00
_cell.angle_beta   90.00
_cell.angle_gamma   90.00
#
_symmetry.space_group_name_H-M   'P 1'
#
loop_
_entity.id
_entity.type
_entity.pdbx_description
1 polymer ?
#
loop_
_entity_poly.entity_id
_entity_poly.type
_entity_poly.pdbx_seq_one_letter_code
_entity_poly.pdbx_strand_id
1 'polypeptide(L)'
;TAVLSEYMMNHEEIFFDSQDEKQRAIWMWHMLEESEHKDVAYDVYQTLNGNYALRISGFFLAYFTILGLIPFAATLVPVLRKPQEMLTSKFWKDTRRGIKLVFSPKDGVFGSTQGRIFDYLRTNFHPNDHDASAYFEYYEKKLLSEGGALHPFFVKQFTPKVQAA
;
A
#
# COMPACT_ATOMS: atom_id res chain seq x y z
N THR A 1 -0.09 6.44 -1.85
CA THR A 1 -0.46 5.02 -1.64
C THR A 1 0.11 4.11 -2.73
N ALA A 2 -0.13 4.33 -4.03
CA ALA A 2 0.26 3.45 -5.15
C ALA A 2 1.71 2.93 -5.10
N VAL A 3 2.70 3.81 -4.88
CA VAL A 3 4.12 3.40 -4.77
C VAL A 3 4.35 2.38 -3.65
N LEU A 4 3.64 2.53 -2.53
CA LEU A 4 3.73 1.59 -1.40
C LEU A 4 3.00 0.29 -1.72
N SER A 5 1.86 0.37 -2.41
CA SER A 5 1.11 -0.80 -2.86
C SER A 5 1.93 -1.66 -3.82
N GLU A 6 2.57 -1.05 -4.80
CA GLU A 6 3.48 -1.74 -5.73
C GLU A 6 4.68 -2.37 -4.99
N TYR A 7 5.25 -1.67 -4.00
CA TYR A 7 6.30 -2.23 -3.17
C TYR A 7 5.82 -3.48 -2.40
N MET A 8 4.64 -3.40 -1.77
CA MET A 8 4.09 -4.53 -1.01
C MET A 8 3.77 -5.73 -1.88
N MET A 9 3.24 -5.50 -3.08
CA MET A 9 3.00 -6.56 -4.06
C MET A 9 4.30 -7.23 -4.54
N ASN A 10 5.39 -6.48 -4.71
CA ASN A 10 6.71 -7.03 -5.05
C ASN A 10 7.37 -7.83 -3.92
N HIS A 11 6.85 -7.72 -2.70
CA HIS A 11 7.41 -8.38 -1.52
C HIS A 11 6.30 -9.16 -0.79
N GLU A 12 5.51 -9.92 -1.54
CA GLU A 12 4.36 -10.69 -1.03
C GLU A 12 4.75 -11.55 0.18
N GLU A 13 5.93 -12.16 0.15
CA GLU A 13 6.46 -13.02 1.19
C GLU A 13 6.66 -12.30 2.53
N ILE A 14 6.88 -10.98 2.51
CA ILE A 14 7.05 -10.19 3.73
C ILE A 14 5.69 -9.82 4.34
N PHE A 15 4.74 -9.42 3.50
CA PHE A 15 3.49 -8.81 3.96
C PHE A 15 2.33 -9.79 4.05
N PHE A 16 2.34 -10.84 3.23
CA PHE A 16 1.16 -11.70 3.05
C PHE A 16 1.39 -13.18 3.36
N ASP A 17 2.63 -13.61 3.61
CA ASP A 17 2.98 -15.02 3.82
C ASP A 17 2.27 -15.65 5.04
N SER A 18 2.04 -14.86 6.10
CA SER A 18 1.38 -15.33 7.34
C SER A 18 -0.15 -15.33 7.28
N GLN A 19 -0.75 -14.87 6.19
CA GLN A 19 -2.20 -14.75 6.05
C GLN A 19 -2.79 -15.97 5.35
N ASP A 20 -4.08 -16.26 5.62
CA ASP A 20 -4.78 -17.25 4.82
C ASP A 20 -4.96 -16.77 3.36
N GLU A 21 -5.19 -17.70 2.45
CA GLU A 21 -5.24 -17.43 1.02
C GLU A 21 -6.28 -16.36 0.64
N LYS A 22 -7.43 -16.36 1.31
CA LYS A 22 -8.51 -15.38 1.04
C LYS A 22 -8.14 -14.00 1.54
N GLN A 23 -7.58 -13.89 2.74
CA GLN A 23 -7.13 -12.62 3.28
C GLN A 23 -6.02 -12.03 2.42
N ARG A 24 -5.05 -12.85 2.02
CA ARG A 24 -3.99 -12.45 1.10
C ARG A 24 -4.55 -11.94 -0.23
N ALA A 25 -5.48 -12.67 -0.83
CA ALA A 25 -6.09 -12.27 -2.09
C ALA A 25 -6.86 -10.95 -2.00
N ILE A 26 -7.59 -10.71 -0.90
CA ILE A 26 -8.30 -9.43 -0.66
C ILE A 26 -7.30 -8.28 -0.51
N TRP A 27 -6.21 -8.47 0.25
CA TRP A 27 -5.19 -7.44 0.41
C TRP A 27 -4.48 -7.12 -0.90
N MET A 28 -4.12 -8.15 -1.68
CA MET A 28 -3.49 -7.96 -2.99
C MET A 28 -4.41 -7.24 -3.96
N TRP A 29 -5.69 -7.58 -3.97
CA TRP A 29 -6.69 -6.86 -4.77
C TRP A 29 -6.83 -5.39 -4.34
N HIS A 30 -6.85 -5.12 -3.03
CA HIS A 30 -6.86 -3.74 -2.53
C HIS A 30 -5.62 -2.95 -2.95
N MET A 31 -4.42 -3.56 -2.89
CA MET A 31 -3.20 -2.91 -3.38
C MET A 31 -3.26 -2.62 -4.89
N LEU A 32 -3.88 -3.51 -5.65
CA LEU A 32 -4.09 -3.32 -7.08
C LEU A 32 -5.01 -2.12 -7.34
N GLU A 33 -6.14 -2.02 -6.65
CA GLU A 33 -7.05 -0.87 -6.75
C GLU A 33 -6.38 0.46 -6.36
N GLU A 34 -5.57 0.48 -5.30
CA GLU A 34 -4.82 1.68 -4.90
C GLU A 34 -3.86 2.16 -6.02
N SER A 35 -3.31 1.23 -6.78
CA SER A 35 -2.44 1.56 -7.90
C SER A 35 -3.24 1.99 -9.14
N GLU A 36 -4.41 1.40 -9.38
CA GLU A 36 -5.30 1.75 -10.49
C GLU A 36 -5.88 3.17 -10.34
N HIS A 37 -6.30 3.51 -9.12
CA HIS A 37 -6.95 4.80 -8.85
C HIS A 37 -5.97 5.92 -8.44
N LYS A 38 -4.68 5.74 -8.68
CA LYS A 38 -3.63 6.67 -8.25
C LYS A 38 -3.76 8.09 -8.79
N ASP A 39 -4.33 8.24 -9.98
CA ASP A 39 -4.51 9.51 -10.67
C ASP A 39 -5.84 10.21 -10.35
N VAL A 40 -6.88 9.46 -10.01
CA VAL A 40 -8.23 10.02 -9.81
C VAL A 40 -8.24 11.18 -8.81
N ALA A 41 -7.68 10.98 -7.61
CA ALA A 41 -7.64 12.03 -6.60
C ALA A 41 -6.75 13.21 -7.02
N TYR A 42 -5.68 12.94 -7.76
CA TYR A 42 -4.79 13.95 -8.28
C TYR A 42 -5.48 14.82 -9.34
N ASP A 43 -6.16 14.21 -10.29
CA ASP A 43 -6.85 14.90 -11.38
C ASP A 43 -8.03 15.72 -10.89
N VAL A 44 -8.80 15.20 -9.94
CA VAL A 44 -9.85 15.96 -9.27
C VAL A 44 -9.26 17.19 -8.58
N TYR A 45 -8.15 17.03 -7.84
CA TYR A 45 -7.47 18.16 -7.20
C TYR A 45 -7.01 19.20 -8.22
N GLN A 46 -6.36 18.78 -9.31
CA GLN A 46 -5.89 19.69 -10.35
C GLN A 46 -7.04 20.44 -11.05
N THR A 47 -8.16 19.75 -11.28
CA THR A 47 -9.35 20.35 -11.90
C THR A 47 -10.02 21.38 -10.99
N LEU A 48 -10.08 21.13 -9.68
CA LEU A 48 -10.77 22.02 -8.75
C LEU A 48 -9.93 23.20 -8.29
N ASN A 49 -8.64 23.03 -8.07
CA ASN A 49 -7.78 24.06 -7.48
C ASN A 49 -6.40 24.12 -8.13
N GLY A 50 -5.69 23.01 -8.28
CA GLY A 50 -4.37 22.91 -8.86
C GLY A 50 -3.25 23.71 -8.16
N ASN A 51 -3.50 24.24 -6.94
CA ASN A 51 -2.52 25.07 -6.26
C ASN A 51 -1.32 24.24 -5.78
N TYR A 52 -0.15 24.50 -6.39
CA TYR A 52 1.07 23.76 -6.11
C TYR A 52 1.46 23.82 -4.61
N ALA A 53 1.43 24.99 -3.98
CA ALA A 53 1.83 25.13 -2.58
C ALA A 53 0.92 24.32 -1.64
N LEU A 54 -0.39 24.32 -1.90
CA LEU A 54 -1.33 23.50 -1.14
C LEU A 54 -1.08 22.00 -1.36
N ARG A 55 -0.80 21.58 -2.59
CA ARG A 55 -0.44 20.21 -2.92
C ARG A 55 0.78 19.73 -2.13
N ILE A 56 1.84 20.54 -2.11
CA ILE A 56 3.08 20.22 -1.42
C ILE A 56 2.91 20.23 0.10
N SER A 57 2.12 21.17 0.64
CA SER A 57 1.80 21.20 2.06
C SER A 57 1.05 19.94 2.50
N GLY A 58 0.05 19.51 1.70
CA GLY A 58 -0.68 18.27 1.93
C GLY A 58 0.21 17.03 1.86
N PHE A 59 1.14 17.00 0.90
CA PHE A 59 2.13 15.93 0.79
C PHE A 59 2.97 15.80 2.06
N PHE A 60 3.57 16.89 2.54
CA PHE A 60 4.40 16.84 3.75
C PHE A 60 3.57 16.49 4.99
N LEU A 61 2.35 17.00 5.10
CA LEU A 61 1.47 16.63 6.20
C LEU A 61 1.21 15.10 6.21
N ALA A 62 0.83 14.53 5.07
CA ALA A 62 0.60 13.10 4.94
C ALA A 62 1.88 12.28 5.17
N TYR A 63 2.99 12.70 4.58
CA TYR A 63 4.29 12.04 4.70
C TYR A 63 4.76 11.95 6.16
N PHE A 64 4.76 13.07 6.89
CA PHE A 64 5.16 13.06 8.30
C PHE A 64 4.15 12.37 9.21
N THR A 65 2.85 12.40 8.86
CA THR A 65 1.85 11.65 9.60
C THR A 65 2.09 10.14 9.48
N ILE A 66 2.33 9.65 8.27
CA ILE A 66 2.59 8.23 8.03
C ILE A 66 3.91 7.80 8.67
N LEU A 67 5.00 8.55 8.45
CA LEU A 67 6.31 8.21 8.99
C LEU A 67 6.45 8.42 10.50
N GLY A 68 5.69 9.32 11.08
CA GLY A 68 5.71 9.60 12.52
C GLY A 68 4.67 8.78 13.29
N LEU A 69 3.42 8.90 12.91
CA LEU A 69 2.30 8.34 13.69
C LEU A 69 2.25 6.82 13.65
N ILE A 70 2.49 6.21 12.49
CA ILE A 70 2.42 4.75 12.35
C ILE A 70 3.52 4.05 13.16
N PRO A 71 4.82 4.39 13.03
CA PRO A 71 5.86 3.80 13.85
C PRO A 71 5.69 4.12 15.34
N PHE A 72 5.24 5.33 15.67
CA PHE A 72 4.94 5.71 17.04
C PHE A 72 3.85 4.82 17.65
N ALA A 73 2.73 4.63 16.95
CA ALA A 73 1.65 3.77 17.40
C ALA A 73 2.10 2.30 17.48
N ALA A 74 2.87 1.82 16.50
CA ALA A 74 3.41 0.46 16.47
C ALA A 74 4.36 0.17 17.65
N THR A 75 5.05 1.17 18.16
CA THR A 75 5.91 1.03 19.36
C THR A 75 5.14 1.28 20.65
N LEU A 76 4.29 2.29 20.69
CA LEU A 76 3.56 2.70 21.90
C LEU A 76 2.53 1.64 22.35
N VAL A 77 1.80 1.05 21.42
CA VAL A 77 0.75 0.08 21.75
C VAL A 77 1.29 -1.16 22.47
N PRO A 78 2.36 -1.84 22.02
CA PRO A 78 2.99 -2.92 22.78
C PRO A 78 3.51 -2.48 24.15
N VAL A 79 4.11 -1.31 24.22
CA VAL A 79 4.65 -0.72 25.47
C VAL A 79 3.54 -0.52 26.51
N LEU A 80 2.42 0.03 26.11
CA LEU A 80 1.28 0.26 27.01
C LEU A 80 0.60 -1.04 27.43
N ARG A 81 0.55 -2.05 26.54
CA ARG A 81 -0.10 -3.33 26.83
C ARG A 81 0.75 -4.25 27.69
N LYS A 82 2.07 -4.25 27.45
CA LYS A 82 3.01 -5.16 28.11
C LYS A 82 4.37 -4.49 28.36
N PRO A 83 4.42 -3.53 29.30
CA PRO A 83 5.63 -2.74 29.55
C PRO A 83 6.86 -3.60 29.92
N GLN A 84 6.65 -4.80 30.47
CA GLN A 84 7.74 -5.70 30.84
C GLN A 84 8.50 -6.22 29.59
N GLU A 85 7.86 -6.28 28.42
CA GLU A 85 8.51 -6.75 27.20
C GLU A 85 9.63 -5.80 26.72
N MET A 86 9.57 -4.51 27.08
CA MET A 86 10.63 -3.55 26.79
C MET A 86 11.97 -3.92 27.44
N LEU A 87 11.95 -4.67 28.53
CA LEU A 87 13.16 -5.12 29.21
C LEU A 87 13.79 -6.35 28.54
N THR A 88 13.15 -6.89 27.51
CA THR A 88 13.61 -8.10 26.81
C THR A 88 14.48 -7.74 25.58
N SER A 89 15.52 -8.55 25.36
CA SER A 89 16.33 -8.46 24.14
C SER A 89 15.50 -8.72 22.88
N LYS A 90 14.41 -9.50 22.99
CA LYS A 90 13.49 -9.78 21.89
C LYS A 90 12.82 -8.51 21.39
N PHE A 91 12.27 -7.69 22.29
CA PHE A 91 11.62 -6.43 21.94
C PHE A 91 12.54 -5.53 21.10
N TRP A 92 13.78 -5.35 21.55
CA TRP A 92 14.73 -4.49 20.83
C TRP A 92 15.19 -5.06 19.49
N LYS A 93 15.32 -6.38 19.39
CA LYS A 93 15.61 -7.05 18.11
C LYS A 93 14.47 -6.85 17.12
N ASP A 94 13.22 -7.04 17.56
CA ASP A 94 12.03 -6.90 16.71
C ASP A 94 11.84 -5.44 16.30
N THR A 95 12.01 -4.49 17.22
CA THR A 95 11.98 -3.05 16.91
C THR A 95 13.03 -2.68 15.85
N ARG A 96 14.29 -3.12 16.05
CA ARG A 96 15.35 -2.86 15.06
C ARG A 96 15.04 -3.48 13.69
N ARG A 97 14.46 -4.68 13.68
CA ARG A 97 14.03 -5.34 12.44
C ARG A 97 12.93 -4.55 11.74
N GLY A 98 11.94 -4.07 12.50
CA GLY A 98 10.88 -3.20 11.99
C GLY A 98 11.41 -1.89 11.43
N ILE A 99 12.31 -1.21 12.14
CA ILE A 99 12.97 0.01 11.65
C ILE A 99 13.71 -0.26 10.34
N LYS A 100 14.44 -1.37 10.26
CA LYS A 100 15.15 -1.76 9.03
C LYS A 100 14.18 -2.05 7.88
N LEU A 101 13.09 -2.77 8.15
CA LEU A 101 12.06 -3.06 7.16
C LEU A 101 11.46 -1.77 6.59
N VAL A 102 11.30 -0.75 7.41
CA VAL A 102 10.69 0.53 7.01
C VAL A 102 11.69 1.45 6.30
N PHE A 103 12.89 1.61 6.84
CA PHE A 103 13.81 2.70 6.46
C PHE A 103 15.09 2.23 5.76
N SER A 104 15.34 0.94 5.52
CA SER A 104 16.52 0.50 4.78
C SER A 104 16.54 1.11 3.38
N PRO A 105 17.66 1.75 2.96
CA PRO A 105 17.74 2.38 1.62
C PRO A 105 17.61 1.39 0.46
N LYS A 106 17.96 0.12 0.69
CA LYS A 106 17.91 -0.93 -0.35
C LYS A 106 16.56 -1.65 -0.40
N ASP A 107 16.10 -2.09 0.76
CA ASP A 107 15.00 -3.05 0.87
C ASP A 107 13.88 -2.56 1.77
N GLY A 108 13.95 -1.34 2.28
CA GLY A 108 12.93 -0.79 3.17
C GLY A 108 11.76 -0.18 2.40
N VAL A 109 10.56 -0.35 2.94
CA VAL A 109 9.31 0.16 2.33
C VAL A 109 9.42 1.62 1.91
N PHE A 110 9.85 2.49 2.82
CA PHE A 110 10.07 3.90 2.53
C PHE A 110 11.48 4.19 2.03
N GLY A 111 12.48 3.46 2.51
CA GLY A 111 13.87 3.71 2.14
C GLY A 111 14.13 3.53 0.65
N SER A 112 13.67 2.43 0.07
CA SER A 112 13.85 2.11 -1.35
C SER A 112 12.90 2.88 -2.28
N THR A 113 11.76 3.32 -1.77
CA THR A 113 10.72 4.00 -2.58
C THR A 113 10.78 5.53 -2.52
N GLN A 114 11.69 6.10 -1.71
CA GLN A 114 11.76 7.55 -1.50
C GLN A 114 11.88 8.34 -2.81
N GLY A 115 12.71 7.92 -3.75
CA GLY A 115 12.86 8.61 -5.02
C GLY A 115 11.52 8.80 -5.73
N ARG A 116 10.74 7.73 -5.85
CA ARG A 116 9.40 7.76 -6.47
C ARG A 116 8.39 8.58 -5.66
N ILE A 117 8.47 8.52 -4.34
CA ILE A 117 7.59 9.31 -3.44
C ILE A 117 7.89 10.81 -3.60
N PHE A 118 9.17 11.21 -3.65
CA PHE A 118 9.58 12.61 -3.79
C PHE A 118 9.41 13.16 -5.21
N ASP A 119 9.22 12.31 -6.21
CA ASP A 119 8.81 12.75 -7.55
C ASP A 119 7.51 13.57 -7.52
N TYR A 120 6.65 13.34 -6.55
CA TYR A 120 5.44 14.12 -6.31
C TYR A 120 5.69 15.63 -6.13
N LEU A 121 6.91 16.00 -5.76
CA LEU A 121 7.31 17.39 -5.56
C LEU A 121 7.59 18.12 -6.89
N ARG A 122 7.72 17.42 -8.01
CA ARG A 122 7.91 18.06 -9.31
C ARG A 122 6.67 18.89 -9.69
N THR A 123 6.88 20.06 -10.27
CA THR A 123 5.77 20.93 -10.70
C THR A 123 4.92 20.30 -11.80
N ASN A 124 5.57 19.55 -12.70
CA ASN A 124 4.96 18.84 -13.83
C ASN A 124 4.71 17.35 -13.52
N PHE A 125 4.67 16.96 -12.25
CA PHE A 125 4.39 15.56 -11.86
C PHE A 125 2.97 15.17 -12.24
N HIS A 126 2.83 13.96 -12.74
CA HIS A 126 1.56 13.25 -12.83
C HIS A 126 1.74 11.81 -12.30
N PRO A 127 0.74 11.24 -11.57
CA PRO A 127 0.84 9.87 -11.06
C PRO A 127 1.11 8.81 -12.14
N ASN A 128 0.63 9.04 -13.37
CA ASN A 128 0.86 8.17 -14.52
C ASN A 128 2.28 8.24 -15.11
N ASP A 129 3.14 9.14 -14.62
CA ASP A 129 4.58 9.10 -14.93
C ASP A 129 5.23 7.78 -14.45
N HIS A 130 4.60 7.13 -13.48
CA HIS A 130 4.99 5.83 -12.96
C HIS A 130 4.08 4.75 -13.54
N ASP A 131 4.52 4.12 -14.62
CA ASP A 131 3.78 3.06 -15.28
C ASP A 131 3.71 1.81 -14.38
N ALA A 132 2.50 1.34 -14.16
CA ALA A 132 2.18 0.15 -13.37
C ALA A 132 1.40 -0.91 -14.17
N SER A 133 1.26 -0.74 -15.49
CA SER A 133 0.43 -1.60 -16.36
C SER A 133 0.83 -3.08 -16.27
N ALA A 134 2.13 -3.38 -16.26
CA ALA A 134 2.63 -4.75 -16.16
C ALA A 134 2.21 -5.42 -14.83
N TYR A 135 2.08 -4.64 -13.76
CA TYR A 135 1.57 -5.13 -12.49
C TYR A 135 0.08 -5.46 -12.56
N PHE A 136 -0.70 -4.58 -13.19
CA PHE A 136 -2.14 -4.81 -13.37
C PHE A 136 -2.40 -6.12 -14.08
N GLU A 137 -1.82 -6.30 -15.25
CA GLU A 137 -2.03 -7.51 -16.05
C GLU A 137 -1.64 -8.78 -15.28
N TYR A 138 -0.53 -8.75 -14.56
CA TYR A 138 -0.07 -9.91 -13.79
C TYR A 138 -1.02 -10.24 -12.63
N TYR A 139 -1.33 -9.26 -11.79
CA TYR A 139 -2.12 -9.50 -10.58
C TYR A 139 -3.61 -9.65 -10.86
N GLU A 140 -4.16 -8.93 -11.83
CA GLU A 140 -5.52 -9.14 -12.31
C GLU A 140 -5.69 -10.59 -12.78
N LYS A 141 -4.79 -11.06 -13.62
CA LYS A 141 -4.79 -12.45 -14.06
C LYS A 141 -4.64 -13.44 -12.90
N LYS A 142 -3.72 -13.17 -11.98
CA LYS A 142 -3.47 -14.04 -10.81
C LYS A 142 -4.68 -14.15 -9.88
N LEU A 143 -5.45 -13.06 -9.71
CA LEU A 143 -6.57 -13.00 -8.77
C LEU A 143 -7.92 -13.35 -9.41
N LEU A 144 -8.17 -12.91 -10.63
CA LEU A 144 -9.51 -12.93 -11.25
C LEU A 144 -9.67 -13.97 -12.37
N SER A 145 -8.58 -14.51 -12.92
CA SER A 145 -8.71 -15.55 -13.96
C SER A 145 -9.31 -16.84 -13.41
N GLU A 146 -9.70 -17.73 -14.30
CA GLU A 146 -10.17 -19.07 -13.95
C GLU A 146 -9.14 -19.81 -13.09
N GLY A 147 -9.53 -20.13 -11.85
CA GLY A 147 -8.62 -20.67 -10.81
C GLY A 147 -7.97 -19.62 -9.89
N GLY A 148 -8.16 -18.34 -10.15
CA GLY A 148 -7.71 -17.28 -9.23
C GLY A 148 -8.52 -17.24 -7.93
N ALA A 149 -7.88 -16.82 -6.84
CA ALA A 149 -8.48 -16.86 -5.49
C ALA A 149 -9.77 -16.04 -5.35
N LEU A 150 -9.96 -15.00 -6.16
CA LEU A 150 -11.14 -14.15 -6.14
C LEU A 150 -12.15 -14.47 -7.25
N HIS A 151 -11.78 -15.27 -8.25
CA HIS A 151 -12.64 -15.63 -9.37
C HIS A 151 -14.05 -16.11 -8.96
N PRO A 152 -14.24 -17.00 -7.95
CA PRO A 152 -15.57 -17.48 -7.57
C PRO A 152 -16.49 -16.38 -7.04
N PHE A 153 -15.92 -15.28 -6.52
CA PHE A 153 -16.69 -14.17 -5.98
C PHE A 153 -17.17 -13.22 -7.10
N PHE A 154 -16.35 -13.02 -8.12
CA PHE A 154 -16.69 -12.17 -9.26
C PHE A 154 -17.71 -12.83 -10.18
N VAL A 155 -17.56 -14.11 -10.52
CA VAL A 155 -18.48 -14.84 -11.40
C VAL A 155 -19.90 -14.88 -10.82
N LYS A 156 -20.04 -15.03 -9.51
CA LYS A 156 -21.38 -15.04 -8.86
C LYS A 156 -22.13 -13.71 -8.97
N GLN A 157 -21.45 -12.60 -9.09
CA GLN A 157 -22.10 -11.29 -9.20
C GLN A 157 -22.64 -11.01 -10.60
N PHE A 158 -22.07 -11.63 -11.63
CA PHE A 158 -22.44 -11.44 -13.02
C PHE A 158 -23.41 -12.51 -13.57
N THR A 159 -23.76 -13.51 -12.79
CA THR A 159 -24.79 -14.46 -13.21
C THR A 159 -26.16 -13.80 -13.00
N PRO A 160 -26.91 -13.45 -14.09
CA PRO A 160 -28.23 -12.88 -13.94
C PRO A 160 -29.11 -13.87 -13.16
N LYS A 161 -29.74 -13.41 -12.08
CA LYS A 161 -30.84 -14.19 -11.49
C LYS A 161 -31.93 -14.30 -12.53
N VAL A 162 -31.94 -15.40 -13.27
CA VAL A 162 -33.10 -15.74 -14.09
C VAL A 162 -34.26 -15.92 -13.11
N GLN A 163 -35.12 -14.90 -13.02
CA GLN A 163 -36.38 -15.03 -12.32
C GLN A 163 -37.17 -16.11 -13.07
N ALA A 164 -37.34 -17.27 -12.45
CA ALA A 164 -38.29 -18.26 -12.89
C ALA A 164 -39.68 -17.61 -12.82
N ALA A 165 -40.29 -17.44 -13.97
CA ALA A 165 -41.67 -17.01 -14.12
C ALA A 165 -42.64 -18.12 -13.68
#